data_4f6fa29ace2a66882bda636260608567
#
_entry.id   4f6fa29ace2a66882bda636260608567
#
_cell.length_a   1.000
_cell.length_b   1.000
_cell.length_c   1.000
_cell.angle_alpha   90.00
_cell.angle_beta   90.00
_cell.angle_gamma   90.00
#
_symmetry.space_group_name_H-M   'P 1'
#
loop_
_entity.id
_entity.type
_entity.pdbx_description
1 polymer ?
#
loop_
_entity_poly.entity_id
_entity_poly.type
_entity_poly.pdbx_seq_one_letter_code
_entity_poly.pdbx_strand_id
1 'polypeptide(L)'
;AIYVGSESHPYAVKPTATIVAEALSATPNLTAADFEFACKAGTAAIQTCLGLVGSDMIKFGLAIGADTAQGAPGTMLEYTAAAGGCAIIIGKENMIAEINETNSYTTDTPDFWRREGMKYPSHGERFTGKPSYFKHIVNCGKDLMEKCGTKPGDYAHAVFHQPNGKFPINASRMLGFD
;
A
#
# COMPACT_ATOMS: atom_id res chain seq x y z
N ALA A 1 7.55 -16.42 3.90
CA ALA A 1 6.53 -15.65 4.63
C ALA A 1 5.41 -15.23 3.67
N ILE A 2 4.20 -15.01 4.19
CA ILE A 2 3.05 -14.46 3.45
C ILE A 2 2.46 -13.33 4.29
N TYR A 3 2.33 -12.15 3.70
CA TYR A 3 1.70 -10.99 4.32
C TYR A 3 0.62 -10.43 3.41
N VAL A 4 -0.56 -10.16 3.98
CA VAL A 4 -1.69 -9.58 3.25
C VAL A 4 -2.01 -8.21 3.84
N GLY A 5 -1.99 -7.20 2.99
CA GLY A 5 -2.45 -5.84 3.30
C GLY A 5 -3.83 -5.60 2.71
N SER A 6 -4.78 -5.22 3.55
CA SER A 6 -6.16 -4.95 3.15
C SER A 6 -6.83 -3.98 4.13
N GLU A 7 -7.86 -3.30 3.69
CA GLU A 7 -8.82 -2.58 4.55
C GLU A 7 -10.17 -3.32 4.64
N SER A 8 -10.27 -4.48 3.99
CA SER A 8 -11.51 -5.27 3.87
C SER A 8 -11.29 -6.77 4.13
N HIS A 9 -10.46 -7.10 5.13
CA HIS A 9 -10.26 -8.49 5.53
C HIS A 9 -11.58 -9.18 5.85
N PRO A 10 -11.80 -10.44 5.39
CA PRO A 10 -13.07 -11.14 5.59
C PRO A 10 -13.33 -11.51 7.05
N TYR A 11 -12.29 -11.58 7.88
CA TYR A 11 -12.39 -11.88 9.30
C TYR A 11 -11.61 -10.85 10.14
N ALA A 12 -12.17 -10.50 11.28
CA ALA A 12 -11.39 -9.88 12.35
C ALA A 12 -10.59 -10.97 13.09
N VAL A 13 -9.38 -10.65 13.53
CA VAL A 13 -8.48 -11.52 14.30
C VAL A 13 -7.88 -12.69 13.51
N LYS A 14 -8.68 -13.44 12.72
CA LYS A 14 -8.15 -14.52 11.89
C LYS A 14 -7.46 -13.97 10.64
N PRO A 15 -6.14 -14.21 10.42
CA PRO A 15 -5.42 -13.65 9.30
C PRO A 15 -5.87 -14.21 7.94
N THR A 16 -6.08 -13.33 6.98
CA THR A 16 -6.30 -13.67 5.56
C THR A 16 -5.07 -14.39 5.00
N ALA A 17 -3.87 -14.01 5.44
CA ALA A 17 -2.62 -14.62 5.02
C ALA A 17 -2.59 -16.13 5.27
N THR A 18 -3.22 -16.63 6.35
CA THR A 18 -3.30 -18.08 6.62
C THR A 18 -4.23 -18.79 5.65
N ILE A 19 -5.30 -18.15 5.19
CA ILE A 19 -6.20 -18.71 4.19
C ILE A 19 -5.47 -18.84 2.84
N VAL A 20 -4.72 -17.81 2.47
CA VAL A 20 -3.89 -17.82 1.26
C VAL A 20 -2.80 -18.88 1.35
N ALA A 21 -2.12 -18.99 2.50
CA ALA A 21 -1.08 -19.99 2.73
C ALA A 21 -1.60 -21.42 2.54
N GLU A 22 -2.78 -21.72 3.08
CA GLU A 22 -3.42 -23.02 2.93
C GLU A 22 -3.82 -23.30 1.47
N ALA A 23 -4.43 -22.30 0.81
CA ALA A 23 -4.82 -22.42 -0.60
C ALA A 23 -3.62 -22.67 -1.54
N LEU A 24 -2.45 -22.15 -1.18
CA LEU A 24 -1.20 -22.36 -1.92
C LEU A 24 -0.43 -23.62 -1.49
N SER A 25 -0.95 -24.39 -0.53
CA SER A 25 -0.26 -25.54 0.08
C SER A 25 1.13 -25.18 0.64
N ALA A 26 1.28 -23.94 1.14
CA ALA A 26 2.53 -23.44 1.70
C ALA A 26 2.67 -23.69 3.21
N THR A 27 1.62 -24.17 3.87
CA THR A 27 1.59 -24.52 5.29
C THR A 27 2.37 -25.81 5.57
N PRO A 28 2.81 -26.08 6.82
CA PRO A 28 2.69 -25.23 8.02
C PRO A 28 3.91 -24.34 8.31
N ASN A 29 5.03 -24.50 7.64
CA ASN A 29 6.32 -23.92 8.02
C ASN A 29 6.56 -22.54 7.39
N LEU A 30 5.77 -21.54 7.80
CA LEU A 30 5.90 -20.16 7.33
C LEU A 30 5.42 -19.15 8.39
N THR A 31 5.90 -17.92 8.24
CA THR A 31 5.33 -16.76 8.98
C THR A 31 4.22 -16.14 8.14
N ALA A 32 3.08 -15.87 8.75
CA ALA A 32 1.94 -15.24 8.10
C ALA A 32 1.30 -14.17 9.00
N ALA A 33 0.96 -13.02 8.43
CA ALA A 33 0.22 -11.96 9.13
C ALA A 33 -0.52 -11.07 8.14
N ASP A 34 -1.49 -10.33 8.68
CA ASP A 34 -2.21 -9.29 7.95
C ASP A 34 -1.79 -7.90 8.41
N PHE A 35 -1.90 -6.93 7.51
CA PHE A 35 -1.73 -5.51 7.78
C PHE A 35 -3.02 -4.75 7.49
N GLU A 36 -3.41 -3.89 8.42
CA GLU A 36 -4.47 -2.91 8.23
C GLU A 36 -3.85 -1.50 8.25
N PHE A 37 -3.84 -0.82 7.14
CA PHE A 37 -3.38 0.55 7.01
C PHE A 37 -3.96 1.20 5.75
N ALA A 38 -5.27 1.12 5.59
CA ALA A 38 -5.96 1.61 4.40
C ALA A 38 -5.15 1.26 3.11
N CYS A 39 -5.00 2.20 2.19
CA CYS A 39 -4.31 1.99 0.91
C CYS A 39 -2.79 1.74 1.03
N LYS A 40 -2.19 1.88 2.23
CA LYS A 40 -0.74 1.66 2.47
C LYS A 40 -0.43 0.22 2.91
N ALA A 41 -1.43 -0.57 3.27
CA ALA A 41 -1.24 -1.90 3.86
C ALA A 41 -0.43 -2.86 2.96
N GLY A 42 -0.67 -2.86 1.64
CA GLY A 42 0.09 -3.67 0.69
C GLY A 42 1.57 -3.28 0.59
N THR A 43 1.89 -1.98 0.62
CA THR A 43 3.29 -1.53 0.63
C THR A 43 3.98 -1.82 1.97
N ALA A 44 3.25 -1.87 3.08
CA ALA A 44 3.77 -2.34 4.37
C ALA A 44 4.18 -3.82 4.29
N ALA A 45 3.37 -4.66 3.64
CA ALA A 45 3.70 -6.05 3.39
C ALA A 45 4.98 -6.20 2.54
N ILE A 46 5.15 -5.38 1.49
CA ILE A 46 6.37 -5.34 0.67
C ILE A 46 7.59 -4.97 1.52
N GLN A 47 7.53 -3.88 2.30
CA GLN A 47 8.63 -3.43 3.15
C GLN A 47 9.03 -4.50 4.19
N THR A 48 8.04 -5.19 4.77
CA THR A 48 8.29 -6.28 5.71
C THR A 48 9.00 -7.46 5.02
N CYS A 49 8.52 -7.87 3.86
CA CYS A 49 9.16 -8.94 3.09
C CYS A 49 10.61 -8.57 2.68
N LEU A 50 10.85 -7.31 2.26
CA LEU A 50 12.20 -6.83 1.95
C LEU A 50 13.14 -6.94 3.14
N GLY A 51 12.69 -6.54 4.33
CA GLY A 51 13.48 -6.65 5.55
C GLY A 51 13.82 -8.09 5.92
N LEU A 52 12.85 -9.00 5.86
CA LEU A 52 13.05 -10.40 6.18
C LEU A 52 13.91 -11.14 5.16
N VAL A 53 13.75 -10.88 3.86
CA VAL A 53 14.60 -11.42 2.81
C VAL A 53 15.99 -10.81 2.87
N GLY A 54 16.09 -9.51 3.10
CA GLY A 54 17.35 -8.78 3.24
C GLY A 54 18.22 -9.30 4.39
N SER A 55 17.60 -9.65 5.51
CA SER A 55 18.27 -10.23 6.70
C SER A 55 18.48 -11.74 6.66
N ASP A 56 18.17 -12.41 5.54
CA ASP A 56 18.27 -13.86 5.38
C ASP A 56 17.39 -14.68 6.37
N MET A 57 16.40 -14.05 7.02
CA MET A 57 15.43 -14.76 7.85
C MET A 57 14.49 -15.65 7.04
N ILE A 58 14.21 -15.28 5.81
CA ILE A 58 13.42 -16.05 4.85
C ILE A 58 14.04 -15.98 3.46
N LYS A 59 13.83 -17.01 2.64
CA LYS A 59 14.29 -17.01 1.24
C LYS A 59 13.33 -16.23 0.33
N PHE A 60 12.02 -16.38 0.54
CA PHE A 60 10.98 -15.71 -0.24
C PHE A 60 9.90 -15.16 0.66
N GLY A 61 9.44 -13.95 0.35
CA GLY A 61 8.27 -13.32 0.94
C GLY A 61 7.19 -13.07 -0.12
N LEU A 62 5.96 -13.45 0.15
CA LEU A 62 4.80 -13.10 -0.67
C LEU A 62 4.08 -11.94 -0.03
N ALA A 63 4.15 -10.78 -0.66
CA ALA A 63 3.42 -9.57 -0.28
C ALA A 63 2.17 -9.43 -1.16
N ILE A 64 1.01 -9.31 -0.52
CA ILE A 64 -0.28 -9.19 -1.21
C ILE A 64 -0.96 -7.91 -0.75
N GLY A 65 -1.44 -7.12 -1.69
CA GLY A 65 -2.42 -6.07 -1.44
C GLY A 65 -3.73 -6.44 -2.13
N ALA A 66 -4.81 -6.56 -1.39
CA ALA A 66 -6.10 -6.95 -1.97
C ALA A 66 -7.27 -6.38 -1.19
N ASP A 67 -8.20 -5.76 -1.90
CA ASP A 67 -9.41 -5.18 -1.32
C ASP A 67 -10.65 -5.48 -2.12
N THR A 68 -11.76 -5.56 -1.40
CA THR A 68 -13.12 -5.49 -1.94
C THR A 68 -13.82 -4.22 -1.46
N ALA A 69 -13.05 -3.14 -1.29
CA ALA A 69 -13.51 -1.88 -0.74
C ALA A 69 -14.73 -1.33 -1.47
N GLN A 70 -15.70 -0.84 -0.71
CA GLN A 70 -16.93 -0.26 -1.22
C GLN A 70 -17.20 1.08 -0.54
N GLY A 71 -17.62 2.06 -1.32
CA GLY A 71 -18.16 3.32 -0.78
C GLY A 71 -19.66 3.20 -0.45
N ALA A 72 -20.12 3.96 0.52
CA ALA A 72 -21.55 4.08 0.77
C ALA A 72 -22.24 4.70 -0.46
N PRO A 73 -23.42 4.20 -0.87
CA PRO A 73 -24.17 4.77 -1.99
C PRO A 73 -24.43 6.27 -1.80
N GLY A 74 -24.26 7.06 -2.85
CA GLY A 74 -24.42 8.51 -2.83
C GLY A 74 -23.25 9.29 -2.23
N THR A 75 -22.16 8.63 -1.82
CA THR A 75 -20.94 9.30 -1.32
C THR A 75 -19.87 9.39 -2.39
N MET A 76 -18.86 10.25 -2.15
CA MET A 76 -17.70 10.36 -3.07
C MET A 76 -16.92 9.05 -3.20
N LEU A 77 -16.90 8.22 -2.15
CA LEU A 77 -16.20 6.93 -2.17
C LEU A 77 -16.85 5.90 -3.10
N GLU A 78 -18.14 6.03 -3.41
CA GLU A 78 -18.81 5.15 -4.38
C GLU A 78 -18.13 5.16 -5.76
N TYR A 79 -17.57 6.31 -6.15
CA TYR A 79 -16.88 6.48 -7.45
C TYR A 79 -15.42 6.09 -7.43
N THR A 80 -14.81 5.94 -6.25
CA THR A 80 -13.37 5.73 -6.11
C THR A 80 -13.02 4.38 -5.50
N ALA A 81 -13.90 3.80 -4.68
CA ALA A 81 -13.69 2.49 -4.08
C ALA A 81 -13.99 1.38 -5.11
N ALA A 82 -13.08 0.42 -5.21
CA ALA A 82 -13.23 -0.70 -6.12
C ALA A 82 -12.51 -1.94 -5.57
N ALA A 83 -12.89 -3.12 -6.09
CA ALA A 83 -12.17 -4.34 -5.82
C ALA A 83 -10.89 -4.40 -6.67
N GLY A 84 -9.83 -4.90 -6.09
CA GLY A 84 -8.56 -5.09 -6.77
C GLY A 84 -7.57 -5.89 -5.93
N GLY A 85 -6.55 -6.44 -6.58
CA GLY A 85 -5.52 -7.18 -5.89
C GLY A 85 -4.24 -7.28 -6.70
N CYS A 86 -3.13 -7.34 -5.98
CA CYS A 86 -1.80 -7.56 -6.51
C CYS A 86 -1.01 -8.45 -5.55
N ALA A 87 -0.22 -9.37 -6.08
CA ALA A 87 0.67 -10.21 -5.31
C ALA A 87 2.09 -10.15 -5.88
N ILE A 88 3.08 -9.94 -5.03
CA ILE A 88 4.48 -9.78 -5.40
C ILE A 88 5.33 -10.76 -4.59
N ILE A 89 6.14 -11.55 -5.26
CA ILE A 89 7.15 -12.40 -4.62
C ILE A 89 8.44 -11.60 -4.49
N ILE A 90 8.91 -11.46 -3.27
CA ILE A 90 10.19 -10.81 -2.93
C ILE A 90 11.23 -11.90 -2.69
N GLY A 91 12.39 -11.78 -3.33
CA GLY A 91 13.52 -12.70 -3.23
C GLY A 91 14.81 -12.07 -3.70
N LYS A 92 15.91 -12.81 -3.66
CA LYS A 92 17.26 -12.36 -4.10
C LYS A 92 17.70 -12.96 -5.44
N GLU A 93 16.92 -13.88 -6.02
CA GLU A 93 17.29 -14.63 -7.21
C GLU A 93 16.20 -14.51 -8.30
N ASN A 94 16.61 -14.55 -9.57
CA ASN A 94 15.71 -14.53 -10.74
C ASN A 94 14.73 -13.35 -10.74
N MET A 95 15.21 -12.16 -10.40
CA MET A 95 14.39 -10.95 -10.26
C MET A 95 13.93 -10.43 -11.62
N ILE A 96 12.66 -10.02 -11.70
CA ILE A 96 12.08 -9.29 -12.83
C ILE A 96 12.43 -7.80 -12.72
N ALA A 97 12.45 -7.29 -11.47
CA ALA A 97 12.77 -5.91 -11.14
C ALA A 97 13.44 -5.85 -9.77
N GLU A 98 14.18 -4.79 -9.50
CA GLU A 98 14.82 -4.53 -8.21
C GLU A 98 14.11 -3.36 -7.50
N ILE A 99 13.89 -3.51 -6.18
CA ILE A 99 13.44 -2.42 -5.32
C ILE A 99 14.69 -1.83 -4.68
N ASN A 100 15.17 -0.73 -5.23
CA ASN A 100 16.42 -0.11 -4.81
C ASN A 100 16.29 0.60 -3.46
N GLU A 101 15.16 1.26 -3.21
CA GLU A 101 14.96 2.02 -2.00
C GLU A 101 13.47 2.14 -1.64
N THR A 102 13.18 2.33 -0.36
CA THR A 102 11.85 2.66 0.16
C THR A 102 11.91 3.85 1.09
N ASN A 103 10.84 4.61 1.13
CA ASN A 103 10.66 5.69 2.11
C ASN A 103 9.23 5.68 2.67
N SER A 104 9.05 6.26 3.85
CA SER A 104 7.74 6.37 4.49
C SER A 104 7.58 7.72 5.15
N TYR A 105 6.40 8.31 4.99
CA TYR A 105 5.99 9.53 5.67
C TYR A 105 4.68 9.26 6.40
N THR A 106 4.69 9.27 7.73
CA THR A 106 3.57 8.86 8.56
C THR A 106 3.15 9.98 9.50
N THR A 107 1.85 10.27 9.54
CA THR A 107 1.25 11.16 10.55
C THR A 107 -0.06 10.53 11.03
N ASP A 108 -0.52 10.87 12.23
CA ASP A 108 -1.88 10.58 12.64
C ASP A 108 -2.83 11.57 11.93
N THR A 109 -3.55 11.08 10.92
CA THR A 109 -4.36 11.91 10.04
C THR A 109 -5.77 11.31 9.90
N PRO A 110 -6.81 11.98 10.38
CA PRO A 110 -8.19 11.46 10.31
C PRO A 110 -8.78 11.69 8.91
N ASP A 111 -8.17 11.11 7.89
CA ASP A 111 -8.55 11.30 6.50
C ASP A 111 -9.34 10.14 5.90
N PHE A 112 -9.13 8.92 6.40
CA PHE A 112 -9.85 7.73 5.96
C PHE A 112 -9.90 6.70 7.09
N TRP A 113 -11.10 6.20 7.43
CA TRP A 113 -11.27 5.24 8.53
C TRP A 113 -12.56 4.44 8.39
N ARG A 114 -12.63 3.31 9.07
CA ARG A 114 -13.86 2.54 9.30
C ARG A 114 -13.90 2.08 10.76
N ARG A 115 -14.91 2.50 11.49
CA ARG A 115 -15.12 2.01 12.87
C ARG A 115 -15.71 0.61 12.84
N GLU A 116 -15.46 -0.14 13.90
CA GLU A 116 -16.08 -1.45 14.10
C GLU A 116 -17.61 -1.36 13.97
N GLY A 117 -18.22 -2.35 13.31
CA GLY A 117 -19.66 -2.38 13.04
C GLY A 117 -20.14 -1.49 11.90
N MET A 118 -19.30 -0.62 11.34
CA MET A 118 -19.64 0.14 10.14
C MET A 118 -19.44 -0.69 8.87
N LYS A 119 -20.46 -0.67 8.00
CA LYS A 119 -20.39 -1.38 6.70
C LYS A 119 -19.43 -0.71 5.72
N TYR A 120 -19.37 0.61 5.73
CA TYR A 120 -18.60 1.40 4.78
C TYR A 120 -17.57 2.30 5.49
N PRO A 121 -16.42 2.56 4.84
CA PRO A 121 -15.48 3.54 5.34
C PRO A 121 -16.02 4.97 5.24
N SER A 122 -15.44 5.83 6.04
CA SER A 122 -15.63 7.28 6.02
C SER A 122 -14.32 7.97 5.62
N HIS A 123 -14.42 9.20 5.13
CA HIS A 123 -13.26 10.02 4.81
C HIS A 123 -13.45 11.46 5.30
N GLY A 124 -12.33 12.20 5.36
CA GLY A 124 -12.29 13.57 5.87
C GLY A 124 -12.71 14.65 4.86
N GLU A 125 -13.57 14.32 3.90
CA GLU A 125 -14.05 15.25 2.88
C GLU A 125 -12.88 15.95 2.15
N ARG A 126 -12.88 17.30 2.11
CA ARG A 126 -11.79 18.06 1.47
C ARG A 126 -10.43 17.83 2.11
N PHE A 127 -10.41 17.53 3.42
CA PHE A 127 -9.19 17.26 4.16
C PHE A 127 -8.44 16.02 3.63
N THR A 128 -9.13 15.00 3.17
CA THR A 128 -8.55 13.80 2.58
C THR A 128 -7.65 14.11 1.38
N GLY A 129 -8.03 15.09 0.56
CA GLY A 129 -7.19 15.55 -0.55
C GLY A 129 -6.18 16.58 -0.09
N LYS A 130 -6.67 17.68 0.50
CA LYS A 130 -5.84 18.80 0.92
C LYS A 130 -6.16 19.17 2.38
N PRO A 131 -5.21 18.99 3.33
CA PRO A 131 -3.78 18.73 3.07
C PRO A 131 -3.36 17.26 2.96
N SER A 132 -4.18 16.26 3.37
CA SER A 132 -3.70 14.90 3.64
C SER A 132 -2.95 14.25 2.46
N TYR A 133 -3.61 13.94 1.37
CA TYR A 133 -2.99 13.28 0.22
C TYR A 133 -1.73 14.00 -0.25
N PHE A 134 -1.83 15.30 -0.53
CA PHE A 134 -0.72 16.06 -1.08
C PHE A 134 0.44 16.19 -0.09
N LYS A 135 0.15 16.41 1.19
CA LYS A 135 1.19 16.45 2.23
C LYS A 135 2.00 15.16 2.27
N HIS A 136 1.32 14.01 2.30
CA HIS A 136 1.99 12.71 2.39
C HIS A 136 2.78 12.37 1.13
N ILE A 137 2.16 12.48 -0.03
CA ILE A 137 2.81 12.14 -1.31
C ILE A 137 4.00 13.04 -1.59
N VAL A 138 3.83 14.35 -1.42
CA VAL A 138 4.89 15.31 -1.76
C VAL A 138 6.07 15.21 -0.79
N ASN A 139 5.83 15.12 0.53
CA ASN A 139 6.93 14.99 1.48
C ASN A 139 7.64 13.64 1.32
N CYS A 140 6.88 12.53 1.24
CA CYS A 140 7.48 11.22 1.04
C CYS A 140 8.30 11.14 -0.25
N GLY A 141 7.81 11.72 -1.35
CA GLY A 141 8.52 11.75 -2.62
C GLY A 141 9.77 12.60 -2.60
N LYS A 142 9.73 13.78 -1.96
CA LYS A 142 10.92 14.63 -1.77
C LYS A 142 11.99 13.94 -0.93
N ASP A 143 11.58 13.38 0.21
CA ASP A 143 12.49 12.68 1.11
C ASP A 143 13.13 11.46 0.44
N LEU A 144 12.36 10.73 -0.39
CA LEU A 144 12.90 9.61 -1.17
C LEU A 144 13.94 10.08 -2.19
N MET A 145 13.64 11.12 -2.97
CA MET A 145 14.59 11.67 -3.94
C MET A 145 15.85 12.21 -3.28
N GLU A 146 15.73 12.90 -2.15
CA GLU A 146 16.87 13.38 -1.35
C GLU A 146 17.72 12.21 -0.85
N LYS A 147 17.07 11.17 -0.28
CA LYS A 147 17.73 9.95 0.19
C LYS A 147 18.51 9.23 -0.90
N CYS A 148 17.97 9.19 -2.12
CA CYS A 148 18.58 8.55 -3.27
C CYS A 148 19.57 9.47 -4.03
N GLY A 149 19.63 10.75 -3.72
CA GLY A 149 20.40 11.74 -4.48
C GLY A 149 19.89 11.94 -5.91
N THR A 150 18.58 11.76 -6.13
CA THR A 150 17.93 11.80 -7.45
C THR A 150 17.03 13.01 -7.61
N LYS A 151 16.63 13.30 -8.83
CA LYS A 151 15.68 14.35 -9.22
C LYS A 151 14.63 13.77 -10.17
N PRO A 152 13.49 14.44 -10.39
CA PRO A 152 12.39 13.92 -11.21
C PRO A 152 12.81 13.41 -12.59
N GLY A 153 13.72 14.12 -13.27
CA GLY A 153 14.24 13.73 -14.59
C GLY A 153 15.08 12.45 -14.64
N ASP A 154 15.46 11.89 -13.49
CA ASP A 154 16.22 10.64 -13.42
C ASP A 154 15.31 9.40 -13.46
N TYR A 155 13.98 9.60 -13.40
CA TYR A 155 12.98 8.54 -13.43
C TYR A 155 12.30 8.47 -14.79
N ALA A 156 12.24 7.29 -15.39
CA ALA A 156 11.51 7.07 -16.63
C ALA A 156 9.99 7.16 -16.43
N HIS A 157 9.51 6.77 -15.25
CA HIS A 157 8.08 6.79 -14.90
C HIS A 157 7.89 7.10 -13.42
N ALA A 158 6.77 7.77 -13.10
CA ALA A 158 6.29 7.97 -11.74
C ALA A 158 4.84 7.49 -11.63
N VAL A 159 4.57 6.63 -10.67
CA VAL A 159 3.23 6.08 -10.40
C VAL A 159 2.79 6.50 -9.01
N PHE A 160 1.65 7.17 -8.92
CA PHE A 160 1.10 7.68 -7.67
C PHE A 160 -0.19 6.96 -7.30
N HIS A 161 -0.52 6.94 -6.01
CA HIS A 161 -1.85 6.56 -5.54
C HIS A 161 -2.93 7.41 -6.22
N GLN A 162 -3.99 6.78 -6.73
CA GLN A 162 -4.99 7.40 -7.61
C GLN A 162 -6.41 7.40 -7.02
N PRO A 163 -6.71 8.22 -6.01
CA PRO A 163 -8.08 8.36 -5.51
C PRO A 163 -9.03 8.92 -6.58
N ASN A 164 -8.49 9.67 -7.52
CA ASN A 164 -9.16 10.19 -8.72
C ASN A 164 -8.11 10.63 -9.74
N GLY A 165 -8.52 10.94 -10.97
CA GLY A 165 -7.59 11.29 -12.04
C GLY A 165 -6.85 12.62 -11.89
N LYS A 166 -7.28 13.52 -10.99
CA LYS A 166 -6.65 14.84 -10.79
C LYS A 166 -5.53 14.82 -9.76
N PHE A 167 -5.66 13.99 -8.71
CA PHE A 167 -4.71 13.98 -7.60
C PHE A 167 -3.30 13.57 -8.02
N PRO A 168 -3.08 12.45 -8.73
CA PRO A 168 -1.75 12.05 -9.17
C PRO A 168 -1.10 13.08 -10.10
N ILE A 169 -1.87 13.69 -11.01
CA ILE A 169 -1.35 14.73 -11.92
C ILE A 169 -0.88 15.95 -11.11
N ASN A 170 -1.64 16.39 -10.12
CA ASN A 170 -1.25 17.53 -9.31
C ASN A 170 -0.04 17.19 -8.40
N ALA A 171 0.00 15.99 -7.83
CA ALA A 171 1.15 15.54 -7.04
C ALA A 171 2.42 15.45 -7.88
N SER A 172 2.32 14.91 -9.10
CA SER A 172 3.40 14.85 -10.09
C SER A 172 4.00 16.24 -10.33
N ARG A 173 3.16 17.22 -10.64
CA ARG A 173 3.60 18.61 -10.85
C ARG A 173 4.25 19.23 -9.62
N MET A 174 3.70 18.98 -8.43
CA MET A 174 4.27 19.49 -7.17
C MET A 174 5.65 18.89 -6.85
N LEU A 175 5.95 17.72 -7.38
CA LEU A 175 7.24 17.04 -7.26
C LEU A 175 8.21 17.39 -8.41
N GLY A 176 7.74 18.10 -9.44
CA GLY A 176 8.55 18.50 -10.60
C GLY A 176 8.65 17.44 -11.70
N PHE A 177 7.75 16.47 -11.73
CA PHE A 177 7.55 15.61 -12.90
C PHE A 177 6.67 16.34 -13.91
N ASP A 178 7.02 16.28 -15.19
CA ASP A 178 6.28 16.88 -16.31
C ASP A 178 5.13 15.95 -16.80
#